data_bd81e7a6fc3826165250ef4a95b52026
#
_entry.id   bd81e7a6fc3826165250ef4a95b52026
#
_cell.length_a   1.000
_cell.length_b   1.000
_cell.length_c   1.000
_cell.angle_alpha   90.00
_cell.angle_beta   90.00
_cell.angle_gamma   90.00
#
_symmetry.space_group_name_H-M   'P 1'
#
loop_
_entity.id
_entity.type
_entity.pdbx_description
1 polymer ?
#
loop_
_entity_poly.entity_id
_entity_poly.type
_entity_poly.pdbx_seq_one_letter_code
_entity_poly.pdbx_strand_id
1 'polypeptide(L)'
;CMSAVAVTEPDFGSDVAGITTNARRLPNGDWEINGVKTWCTFAGRADLLMVLARTNPDTSVGHRGLSIFVVEKDRAKGHSFTFRQDHGGKLEGRAIPTLGYRGMHSFEISFQDWRVPPASLIGGESGEGKGFYLQMAGFENGRLQTAARAVGVMQRAYDEAVLYSQERNVFGETLFDYELTQSKLGRMSAIIHACRQYTYKVGELMS
;
A
#
# COMPACT_ATOMS: atom_id res chain seq x y z
N CYS A 1 -8.51 -13.79 8.81
CA CYS A 1 -7.50 -12.85 9.23
C CYS A 1 -7.22 -11.89 8.07
N MET A 2 -7.16 -10.58 8.34
CA MET A 2 -6.90 -9.54 7.36
C MET A 2 -5.67 -8.76 7.82
N SER A 3 -4.73 -8.48 6.90
CA SER A 3 -3.52 -7.70 7.19
C SER A 3 -3.49 -6.39 6.42
N ALA A 4 -2.80 -5.40 6.97
CA ALA A 4 -2.47 -4.15 6.30
C ALA A 4 -0.96 -3.90 6.38
N VAL A 5 -0.43 -3.24 5.36
CA VAL A 5 1.00 -2.91 5.27
C VAL A 5 1.21 -1.47 5.75
N ALA A 6 2.20 -1.27 6.62
CA ALA A 6 2.56 0.01 7.23
C ALA A 6 4.06 0.30 6.99
N VAL A 7 4.38 0.88 5.85
CA VAL A 7 5.75 1.18 5.38
C VAL A 7 5.99 2.66 5.28
N THR A 8 5.17 3.36 4.50
CA THR A 8 5.30 4.78 4.17
C THR A 8 5.15 5.67 5.40
N GLU A 9 5.96 6.70 5.49
CA GLU A 9 5.89 7.76 6.51
C GLU A 9 5.53 9.10 5.86
N PRO A 10 5.10 10.11 6.63
CA PRO A 10 4.77 11.43 6.06
C PRO A 10 5.89 12.00 5.18
N ASP A 11 7.15 11.84 5.59
CA ASP A 11 8.32 12.39 4.90
C ASP A 11 9.05 11.36 4.02
N PHE A 12 8.74 10.06 4.13
CA PHE A 12 9.46 8.97 3.45
C PHE A 12 8.49 8.02 2.74
N GLY A 13 8.39 8.14 1.42
CA GLY A 13 7.62 7.24 0.57
C GLY A 13 8.52 6.40 -0.32
N SER A 14 9.10 7.00 -1.36
CA SER A 14 10.03 6.30 -2.27
C SER A 14 11.37 6.01 -1.61
N ASP A 15 11.87 6.91 -0.77
CA ASP A 15 13.09 6.70 0.04
C ASP A 15 12.77 5.92 1.32
N VAL A 16 12.44 4.64 1.17
CA VAL A 16 12.13 3.76 2.30
C VAL A 16 13.33 3.59 3.24
N ALA A 17 14.56 3.75 2.74
CA ALA A 17 15.76 3.65 3.57
C ALA A 17 15.87 4.77 4.62
N GLY A 18 15.18 5.89 4.40
CA GLY A 18 15.18 7.04 5.30
C GLY A 18 14.13 6.99 6.43
N ILE A 19 13.29 5.97 6.51
CA ILE A 19 12.22 5.91 7.54
C ILE A 19 12.75 6.07 8.95
N THR A 20 11.95 6.74 9.79
CA THR A 20 12.27 7.12 11.16
C THR A 20 11.53 6.31 12.22
N THR A 21 10.40 5.68 11.87
CA THR A 21 9.74 4.72 12.77
C THR A 21 10.75 3.70 13.21
N ASN A 22 10.94 3.57 14.51
CA ASN A 22 11.96 2.71 15.11
C ASN A 22 11.34 1.59 15.95
N ALA A 23 12.09 0.52 16.10
CA ALA A 23 11.78 -0.57 17.02
C ALA A 23 13.02 -0.85 17.85
N ARG A 24 12.91 -0.64 19.16
CA ARG A 24 13.97 -0.85 20.14
C ARG A 24 13.75 -2.14 20.91
N ARG A 25 14.78 -2.98 21.01
CA ARG A 25 14.72 -4.18 21.85
C ARG A 25 14.79 -3.83 23.33
N LEU A 26 13.86 -4.37 24.10
CA LEU A 26 13.78 -4.17 25.55
C LEU A 26 14.57 -5.26 26.30
N PRO A 27 14.92 -5.06 27.59
CA PRO A 27 15.66 -6.06 28.35
C PRO A 27 14.97 -7.42 28.53
N ASN A 28 13.63 -7.44 28.46
CA ASN A 28 12.82 -8.66 28.52
C ASN A 28 12.72 -9.40 27.15
N GLY A 29 13.35 -8.86 26.10
CA GLY A 29 13.33 -9.39 24.75
C GLY A 29 12.24 -8.86 23.84
N ASP A 30 11.23 -8.17 24.37
CA ASP A 30 10.19 -7.52 23.55
C ASP A 30 10.76 -6.38 22.69
N TRP A 31 9.98 -5.96 21.72
CA TRP A 31 10.27 -4.80 20.90
C TRP A 31 9.30 -3.65 21.22
N GLU A 32 9.81 -2.45 21.31
CA GLU A 32 9.04 -1.23 21.53
C GLU A 32 9.11 -0.37 20.27
N ILE A 33 7.93 -0.14 19.65
CA ILE A 33 7.80 0.56 18.37
C ILE A 33 7.32 1.99 18.62
N ASN A 34 8.02 2.95 17.99
CA ASN A 34 7.68 4.37 18.03
C ASN A 34 7.78 4.97 16.62
N GLY A 35 6.78 5.78 16.22
CA GLY A 35 6.76 6.49 14.96
C GLY A 35 5.38 6.62 14.33
N VAL A 36 5.35 7.17 13.12
CA VAL A 36 4.12 7.41 12.37
C VAL A 36 4.21 6.78 10.98
N LYS A 37 3.16 6.06 10.60
CA LYS A 37 2.99 5.49 9.27
C LYS A 37 1.78 6.10 8.59
N THR A 38 1.85 6.30 7.29
CA THR A 38 0.75 6.87 6.50
C THR A 38 0.40 5.97 5.30
N TRP A 39 -0.74 6.22 4.69
CA TRP A 39 -1.26 5.46 3.55
C TRP A 39 -1.45 3.96 3.83
N CYS A 40 -1.69 3.60 5.09
CA CYS A 40 -1.90 2.21 5.50
C CYS A 40 -3.33 1.78 5.14
N THR A 41 -3.50 1.23 3.94
CA THR A 41 -4.80 0.80 3.43
C THR A 41 -5.36 -0.34 4.27
N PHE A 42 -6.64 -0.25 4.64
CA PHE A 42 -7.37 -1.19 5.51
C PHE A 42 -6.93 -1.22 6.98
N ALA A 43 -5.98 -0.44 7.42
CA ALA A 43 -5.40 -0.59 8.75
C ALA A 43 -6.42 -0.55 9.90
N GLY A 44 -7.51 0.22 9.79
CA GLY A 44 -8.57 0.20 10.80
C GLY A 44 -9.26 -1.17 10.93
N ARG A 45 -9.50 -1.86 9.82
CA ARG A 45 -10.23 -3.13 9.74
C ARG A 45 -9.35 -4.38 9.77
N ALA A 46 -8.03 -4.21 9.66
CA ALA A 46 -7.08 -5.31 9.70
C ALA A 46 -6.94 -5.87 11.11
N ASP A 47 -6.68 -7.17 11.22
CA ASP A 47 -6.30 -7.86 12.45
C ASP A 47 -4.80 -7.68 12.72
N LEU A 48 -4.02 -7.57 11.65
CA LEU A 48 -2.57 -7.51 11.67
C LEU A 48 -2.06 -6.30 10.90
N LEU A 49 -1.03 -5.64 11.42
CA LEU A 49 -0.25 -4.66 10.68
C LEU A 49 1.15 -5.22 10.43
N MET A 50 1.59 -5.20 9.18
CA MET A 50 2.98 -5.48 8.81
C MET A 50 3.74 -4.17 8.82
N VAL A 51 4.49 -3.93 9.89
CA VAL A 51 5.14 -2.65 10.17
C VAL A 51 6.62 -2.74 9.83
N LEU A 52 7.08 -1.92 8.88
CA LEU A 52 8.50 -1.74 8.62
C LEU A 52 9.05 -0.68 9.58
N ALA A 53 10.05 -1.03 10.38
CA ALA A 53 10.67 -0.14 11.36
C ALA A 53 12.19 -0.28 11.36
N ARG A 54 12.87 0.76 11.81
CA ARG A 54 14.32 0.78 11.99
C ARG A 54 14.70 0.12 13.31
N THR A 55 15.45 -0.97 13.24
CA THR A 55 16.02 -1.67 14.40
C THR A 55 17.47 -1.28 14.67
N ASN A 56 18.21 -0.89 13.64
CA ASN A 56 19.57 -0.35 13.81
C ASN A 56 19.53 1.19 13.83
N PRO A 57 19.94 1.84 14.93
CA PRO A 57 19.94 3.31 15.05
C PRO A 57 20.99 3.98 14.12
N ASP A 58 22.02 3.26 13.68
CA ASP A 58 22.98 3.76 12.70
C ASP A 58 22.31 3.88 11.32
N THR A 59 21.99 5.10 10.94
CA THR A 59 21.32 5.39 9.65
C THR A 59 22.26 5.17 8.45
N SER A 60 23.58 5.12 8.65
CA SER A 60 24.56 4.89 7.57
C SER A 60 24.45 3.50 6.95
N VAL A 61 23.89 2.52 7.68
CA VAL A 61 23.63 1.19 7.14
C VAL A 61 22.45 1.16 6.15
N GLY A 62 21.68 2.27 6.05
CA GLY A 62 20.58 2.45 5.12
C GLY A 62 19.46 1.42 5.34
N HIS A 63 19.06 0.75 4.24
CA HIS A 63 17.98 -0.25 4.24
C HIS A 63 18.31 -1.52 5.05
N ARG A 64 19.60 -1.81 5.31
CA ARG A 64 20.01 -2.96 6.13
C ARG A 64 19.74 -2.78 7.64
N GLY A 65 19.33 -1.59 8.05
CA GLY A 65 18.88 -1.33 9.42
C GLY A 65 17.37 -1.49 9.62
N LEU A 66 16.65 -2.01 8.65
CA LEU A 66 15.18 -2.11 8.67
C LEU A 66 14.71 -3.54 8.88
N SER A 67 13.68 -3.71 9.72
CA SER A 67 13.05 -4.99 10.03
C SER A 67 11.53 -4.90 9.91
N ILE A 68 10.85 -6.02 9.68
CA ILE A 68 9.37 -6.08 9.62
C ILE A 68 8.83 -6.76 10.86
N PHE A 69 7.80 -6.16 11.44
CA PHE A 69 7.08 -6.68 12.59
C PHE A 69 5.62 -6.96 12.24
N VAL A 70 5.09 -8.07 12.74
CA VAL A 70 3.65 -8.33 12.76
C VAL A 70 3.09 -7.75 14.05
N VAL A 71 2.27 -6.72 13.92
CA VAL A 71 1.59 -6.08 15.04
C VAL A 71 0.14 -6.51 15.06
N GLU A 72 -0.25 -7.27 16.06
CA GLU A 72 -1.64 -7.67 16.28
C GLU A 72 -2.45 -6.53 16.88
N LYS A 73 -3.69 -6.39 16.46
CA LYS A 73 -4.65 -5.44 17.03
C LYS A 73 -6.08 -5.87 16.75
N ASP A 74 -7.03 -5.39 17.53
CA ASP A 74 -8.44 -5.56 17.26
C ASP A 74 -8.88 -4.76 16.02
N ARG A 75 -9.95 -5.25 15.38
CA ARG A 75 -10.60 -4.53 14.28
C ARG A 75 -11.33 -3.32 14.81
N ALA A 76 -11.11 -2.19 14.18
CA ALA A 76 -11.84 -0.96 14.46
C ALA A 76 -12.97 -0.74 13.45
N LYS A 77 -14.08 -0.20 13.93
CA LYS A 77 -15.19 0.29 13.10
C LYS A 77 -15.08 1.82 12.96
N GLY A 78 -15.23 2.33 11.74
CA GLY A 78 -15.21 3.77 11.50
C GLY A 78 -13.87 4.30 10.99
N HIS A 79 -13.66 5.60 11.16
CA HIS A 79 -12.56 6.36 10.54
C HIS A 79 -11.42 6.69 11.51
N SER A 80 -11.51 6.25 12.77
CA SER A 80 -10.46 6.41 13.76
C SER A 80 -10.47 5.28 14.76
N PHE A 81 -9.34 5.01 15.39
CA PHE A 81 -9.20 4.06 16.48
C PHE A 81 -8.08 4.47 17.44
N THR A 82 -8.20 4.00 18.67
CA THR A 82 -7.15 4.11 19.69
C THR A 82 -7.15 2.82 20.50
N PHE A 83 -6.00 2.14 20.52
CA PHE A 83 -5.73 1.00 21.38
C PHE A 83 -4.66 1.35 22.42
N ARG A 84 -4.75 0.76 23.60
CA ARG A 84 -3.81 0.96 24.69
C ARG A 84 -3.38 -0.38 25.25
N GLN A 85 -2.13 -0.45 25.66
CA GLN A 85 -1.58 -1.57 26.41
C GLN A 85 -1.47 -1.22 27.90
N ASP A 86 -1.47 -2.20 28.79
CA ASP A 86 -1.49 -1.98 30.24
C ASP A 86 -0.31 -1.13 30.74
N HIS A 87 0.84 -1.22 30.11
CA HIS A 87 2.02 -0.43 30.42
C HIS A 87 1.99 1.01 29.85
N GLY A 88 0.88 1.42 29.22
CA GLY A 88 0.69 2.77 28.67
C GLY A 88 0.97 2.90 27.18
N GLY A 89 1.50 1.87 26.52
CA GLY A 89 1.70 1.87 25.06
C GLY A 89 0.42 2.20 24.30
N LYS A 90 0.52 2.99 23.22
CA LYS A 90 -0.63 3.52 22.50
C LYS A 90 -0.47 3.33 20.98
N LEU A 91 -1.53 2.87 20.33
CA LEU A 91 -1.67 2.75 18.88
C LEU A 91 -2.90 3.52 18.44
N GLU A 92 -2.71 4.56 17.65
CA GLU A 92 -3.80 5.38 17.13
C GLU A 92 -3.81 5.34 15.61
N GLY A 93 -5.00 5.42 15.02
CA GLY A 93 -5.16 5.53 13.58
C GLY A 93 -6.30 6.46 13.19
N ARG A 94 -6.10 7.20 12.11
CA ARG A 94 -7.09 8.09 11.51
C ARG A 94 -7.13 7.88 10.00
N ALA A 95 -8.34 7.71 9.47
CA ALA A 95 -8.54 7.59 8.03
C ALA A 95 -8.18 8.89 7.31
N ILE A 96 -7.47 8.77 6.20
CA ILE A 96 -7.10 9.88 5.33
C ILE A 96 -8.27 10.15 4.37
N PRO A 97 -8.74 11.39 4.23
CA PRO A 97 -9.74 11.75 3.23
C PRO A 97 -9.16 11.55 1.82
N THR A 98 -9.80 10.71 1.00
CA THR A 98 -9.38 10.43 -0.37
C THR A 98 -10.54 10.64 -1.34
N LEU A 99 -10.25 10.99 -2.60
CA LEU A 99 -11.25 11.15 -3.66
C LEU A 99 -11.94 9.84 -4.01
N GLY A 100 -11.24 8.74 -3.91
CA GLY A 100 -11.74 7.39 -4.14
C GLY A 100 -11.44 6.46 -2.97
N TYR A 101 -11.50 5.16 -3.18
CA TYR A 101 -11.24 4.13 -2.14
C TYR A 101 -12.16 4.21 -0.92
N ARG A 102 -13.38 4.68 -1.08
CA ARG A 102 -14.30 4.98 0.02
C ARG A 102 -14.68 3.77 0.87
N GLY A 103 -14.59 2.56 0.35
CA GLY A 103 -14.84 1.32 1.10
C GLY A 103 -13.61 0.78 1.83
N MET A 104 -12.42 1.20 1.42
CA MET A 104 -11.15 0.64 1.89
C MET A 104 -10.46 1.49 2.95
N HIS A 105 -10.56 2.77 2.90
CA HIS A 105 -9.86 3.78 3.69
C HIS A 105 -8.35 3.49 3.86
N SER A 106 -7.52 4.48 3.60
CA SER A 106 -6.13 4.49 4.03
C SER A 106 -6.01 5.25 5.32
N PHE A 107 -5.12 4.82 6.20
CA PHE A 107 -4.96 5.38 7.54
C PHE A 107 -3.57 5.97 7.71
N GLU A 108 -3.50 7.03 8.48
CA GLU A 108 -2.32 7.41 9.21
C GLU A 108 -2.37 6.72 10.58
N ILE A 109 -1.23 6.14 11.01
CA ILE A 109 -1.13 5.36 12.24
C ILE A 109 0.06 5.87 13.05
N SER A 110 -0.16 6.14 14.34
CA SER A 110 0.87 6.52 15.30
C SER A 110 1.09 5.42 16.31
N PHE A 111 2.35 5.06 16.51
CA PHE A 111 2.85 4.14 17.54
C PHE A 111 3.57 4.96 18.60
N GLN A 112 3.16 4.80 19.86
CA GLN A 112 3.78 5.43 21.03
C GLN A 112 4.05 4.34 22.05
N ASP A 113 5.32 3.99 22.26
CA ASP A 113 5.79 2.94 23.16
C ASP A 113 5.02 1.62 23.02
N TRP A 114 4.64 1.30 21.76
CA TRP A 114 3.86 0.10 21.44
C TRP A 114 4.73 -1.14 21.48
N ARG A 115 4.45 -2.06 22.42
CA ARG A 115 5.26 -3.27 22.61
C ARG A 115 4.69 -4.46 21.85
N VAL A 116 5.61 -5.24 21.30
CA VAL A 116 5.32 -6.51 20.64
C VAL A 116 6.32 -7.57 21.10
N PRO A 117 5.90 -8.85 21.19
CA PRO A 117 6.79 -9.93 21.61
C PRO A 117 7.91 -10.18 20.58
N PRO A 118 8.98 -10.89 20.97
CA PRO A 118 10.08 -11.23 20.06
C PRO A 118 9.61 -11.99 18.81
N ALA A 119 8.59 -12.82 18.93
CA ALA A 119 7.99 -13.58 17.83
C ALA A 119 7.34 -12.72 16.75
N SER A 120 7.07 -11.44 17.02
CA SER A 120 6.52 -10.49 16.05
C SER A 120 7.53 -10.10 14.97
N LEU A 121 8.84 -10.28 15.19
CA LEU A 121 9.87 -10.03 14.18
C LEU A 121 9.82 -11.10 13.10
N ILE A 122 9.52 -10.71 11.86
CA ILE A 122 9.46 -11.65 10.75
C ILE A 122 10.84 -12.22 10.46
N GLY A 123 10.94 -13.55 10.45
CA GLY A 123 12.18 -14.29 10.30
C GLY A 123 12.97 -14.46 11.60
N GLY A 124 12.40 -14.05 12.74
CA GLY A 124 13.06 -14.11 14.05
C GLY A 124 14.36 -13.32 14.05
N GLU A 125 15.34 -13.75 14.85
CA GLU A 125 16.66 -13.06 14.95
C GLU A 125 17.39 -12.99 13.60
N SER A 126 17.23 -14.00 12.75
CA SER A 126 17.83 -14.00 11.41
C SER A 126 17.17 -13.02 10.43
N GLY A 127 15.98 -12.54 10.74
CA GLY A 127 15.21 -11.57 9.95
C GLY A 127 15.52 -10.11 10.29
N GLU A 128 16.22 -9.85 11.38
CA GLU A 128 16.63 -8.50 11.76
C GLU A 128 17.54 -7.89 10.67
N GLY A 129 17.25 -6.65 10.29
CA GLY A 129 17.94 -5.94 9.19
C GLY A 129 17.58 -6.41 7.78
N LYS A 130 16.67 -7.38 7.61
CA LYS A 130 16.25 -7.89 6.30
C LYS A 130 14.87 -7.39 5.87
N GLY A 131 14.25 -6.51 6.64
CA GLY A 131 12.89 -6.03 6.40
C GLY A 131 12.69 -5.39 5.04
N PHE A 132 13.67 -4.65 4.54
CA PHE A 132 13.60 -4.05 3.21
C PHE A 132 13.47 -5.10 2.11
N TYR A 133 14.26 -6.14 2.15
CA TYR A 133 14.24 -7.20 1.12
C TYR A 133 12.92 -7.97 1.14
N LEU A 134 12.42 -8.29 2.33
CA LEU A 134 11.12 -8.96 2.51
C LEU A 134 9.97 -8.09 1.97
N GLN A 135 10.04 -6.77 2.22
CA GLN A 135 9.06 -5.82 1.71
C GLN A 135 9.11 -5.71 0.19
N MET A 136 10.29 -5.68 -0.41
CA MET A 136 10.44 -5.61 -1.86
C MET A 136 9.88 -6.87 -2.54
N ALA A 137 10.14 -8.05 -2.01
CA ALA A 137 9.55 -9.31 -2.51
C ALA A 137 8.01 -9.28 -2.47
N GLY A 138 7.43 -8.76 -1.37
CA GLY A 138 5.97 -8.56 -1.30
C GLY A 138 5.44 -7.55 -2.33
N PHE A 139 6.20 -6.52 -2.64
CA PHE A 139 5.81 -5.50 -3.61
C PHE A 139 5.85 -5.96 -5.08
N GLU A 140 6.61 -6.99 -5.42
CA GLU A 140 6.63 -7.54 -6.78
C GLU A 140 5.22 -7.97 -7.20
N ASN A 141 4.55 -8.79 -6.39
CA ASN A 141 3.16 -9.17 -6.61
C ASN A 141 2.20 -7.97 -6.56
N GLY A 142 2.42 -7.03 -5.67
CA GLY A 142 1.62 -5.81 -5.54
C GLY A 142 1.68 -4.94 -6.80
N ARG A 143 2.83 -4.83 -7.45
CA ARG A 143 3.00 -4.09 -8.71
C ARG A 143 2.20 -4.71 -9.85
N LEU A 144 2.25 -6.04 -9.98
CA LEU A 144 1.47 -6.76 -10.98
C LEU A 144 -0.04 -6.59 -10.77
N GLN A 145 -0.51 -6.72 -9.54
CA GLN A 145 -1.90 -6.47 -9.17
C GLN A 145 -2.34 -5.03 -9.53
N THR A 146 -1.48 -4.04 -9.27
CA THR A 146 -1.77 -2.64 -9.60
C THR A 146 -1.86 -2.41 -11.10
N ALA A 147 -0.97 -3.04 -11.88
CA ALA A 147 -1.02 -3.00 -13.35
C ALA A 147 -2.31 -3.62 -13.89
N ALA A 148 -2.71 -4.80 -13.40
CA ALA A 148 -3.95 -5.45 -13.80
C ALA A 148 -5.19 -4.60 -13.48
N ARG A 149 -5.22 -3.97 -12.31
CA ARG A 149 -6.30 -3.03 -11.94
C ARG A 149 -6.34 -1.81 -12.85
N ALA A 150 -5.18 -1.24 -13.20
CA ALA A 150 -5.11 -0.12 -14.12
C ALA A 150 -5.67 -0.48 -15.51
N VAL A 151 -5.34 -1.67 -16.03
CA VAL A 151 -5.90 -2.19 -17.30
C VAL A 151 -7.43 -2.29 -17.21
N GLY A 152 -7.98 -2.77 -16.10
CA GLY A 152 -9.43 -2.83 -15.89
C GLY A 152 -10.10 -1.46 -15.91
N VAL A 153 -9.49 -0.45 -15.26
CA VAL A 153 -9.99 0.94 -15.27
C VAL A 153 -9.92 1.55 -16.67
N MET A 154 -8.81 1.33 -17.38
CA MET A 154 -8.66 1.80 -18.77
C MET A 154 -9.72 1.19 -19.68
N GLN A 155 -10.01 -0.12 -19.54
CA GLN A 155 -11.06 -0.78 -20.31
C GLN A 155 -12.43 -0.14 -20.06
N ARG A 156 -12.80 0.07 -18.79
CA ARG A 156 -14.09 0.69 -18.46
C ARG A 156 -14.18 2.12 -19.02
N ALA A 157 -13.12 2.91 -18.91
CA ALA A 157 -13.10 4.26 -19.46
C ALA A 157 -13.25 4.27 -21.00
N TYR A 158 -12.64 3.28 -21.67
CA TYR A 158 -12.78 3.10 -23.12
C TYR A 158 -14.22 2.74 -23.51
N ASP A 159 -14.82 1.76 -22.81
CA ASP A 159 -16.19 1.32 -23.11
C ASP A 159 -17.20 2.48 -22.97
N GLU A 160 -17.07 3.28 -21.91
CA GLU A 160 -17.89 4.48 -21.71
C GLU A 160 -17.64 5.55 -22.79
N ALA A 161 -16.40 5.74 -23.20
CA ALA A 161 -16.05 6.70 -24.24
C ALA A 161 -16.64 6.29 -25.61
N VAL A 162 -16.59 5.00 -25.95
CA VAL A 162 -17.21 4.47 -27.18
C VAL A 162 -18.71 4.70 -27.14
N LEU A 163 -19.39 4.26 -26.07
CA LEU A 163 -20.83 4.40 -25.92
C LEU A 163 -21.26 5.88 -26.02
N TYR A 164 -20.62 6.76 -25.24
CA TYR A 164 -20.94 8.19 -25.27
C TYR A 164 -20.71 8.81 -26.66
N SER A 165 -19.65 8.43 -27.37
CA SER A 165 -19.38 8.96 -28.70
C SER A 165 -20.42 8.55 -29.74
N GLN A 166 -21.04 7.37 -29.60
CA GLN A 166 -22.11 6.88 -30.45
C GLN A 166 -23.48 7.55 -30.16
N GLU A 167 -23.69 7.97 -28.93
CA GLU A 167 -24.96 8.58 -28.49
C GLU A 167 -24.97 10.11 -28.64
N ARG A 168 -23.81 10.76 -28.51
CA ARG A 168 -23.70 12.24 -28.53
C ARG A 168 -23.68 12.79 -29.94
N ASN A 169 -24.73 13.51 -30.32
CA ASN A 169 -24.80 14.26 -31.58
C ASN A 169 -24.27 15.68 -31.45
N VAL A 170 -23.48 16.10 -32.44
CA VAL A 170 -22.92 17.45 -32.59
C VAL A 170 -22.89 17.80 -34.08
N PHE A 171 -23.44 18.94 -34.45
CA PHE A 171 -23.55 19.40 -35.85
C PHE A 171 -24.25 18.42 -36.80
N GLY A 172 -25.18 17.60 -36.29
CA GLY A 172 -25.98 16.67 -37.08
C GLY A 172 -25.41 15.26 -37.23
N GLU A 173 -24.23 14.99 -36.71
CA GLU A 173 -23.55 13.68 -36.73
C GLU A 173 -23.19 13.21 -35.32
N THR A 174 -22.92 11.93 -35.12
CA THR A 174 -22.45 11.44 -33.82
C THR A 174 -20.99 11.83 -33.61
N LEU A 175 -20.54 11.95 -32.36
CA LEU A 175 -19.14 12.20 -32.08
C LEU A 175 -18.24 11.08 -32.63
N PHE A 176 -18.77 9.86 -32.76
CA PHE A 176 -18.05 8.73 -33.31
C PHE A 176 -17.68 8.90 -34.79
N ASP A 177 -18.47 9.66 -35.57
CA ASP A 177 -18.27 9.90 -37.00
C ASP A 177 -17.06 10.85 -37.28
N TYR A 178 -16.61 11.59 -36.25
CA TYR A 178 -15.48 12.51 -36.40
C TYR A 178 -14.13 11.81 -36.29
N GLU A 179 -13.25 12.03 -37.29
CA GLU A 179 -11.92 11.39 -37.38
C GLU A 179 -11.06 11.59 -36.11
N LEU A 180 -11.14 12.80 -35.49
CA LEU A 180 -10.40 13.06 -34.25
C LEU A 180 -10.86 12.18 -33.10
N THR A 181 -12.16 11.89 -33.00
CA THR A 181 -12.72 10.99 -32.00
C THR A 181 -12.28 9.55 -32.27
N GLN A 182 -12.38 9.10 -33.52
CA GLN A 182 -11.93 7.77 -33.94
C GLN A 182 -10.44 7.57 -33.66
N SER A 183 -9.60 8.58 -33.97
CA SER A 183 -8.17 8.54 -33.67
C SER A 183 -7.88 8.41 -32.18
N LYS A 184 -8.61 9.14 -31.30
CA LYS A 184 -8.48 9.03 -29.86
C LYS A 184 -8.90 7.64 -29.35
N LEU A 185 -10.03 7.13 -29.80
CA LEU A 185 -10.52 5.79 -29.44
C LEU A 185 -9.58 4.70 -29.92
N GLY A 186 -9.08 4.80 -31.15
CA GLY A 186 -8.09 3.86 -31.68
C GLY A 186 -6.80 3.84 -30.86
N ARG A 187 -6.29 5.01 -30.46
CA ARG A 187 -5.12 5.11 -29.58
C ARG A 187 -5.37 4.51 -28.19
N MET A 188 -6.54 4.79 -27.58
CA MET A 188 -6.92 4.18 -26.29
C MET A 188 -6.94 2.65 -26.40
N SER A 189 -7.58 2.09 -27.43
CA SER A 189 -7.64 0.65 -27.68
C SER A 189 -6.25 0.05 -27.80
N ALA A 190 -5.38 0.64 -28.61
CA ALA A 190 -4.01 0.14 -28.81
C ALA A 190 -3.20 0.10 -27.50
N ILE A 191 -3.28 1.16 -26.69
CA ILE A 191 -2.59 1.25 -25.40
C ILE A 191 -3.12 0.18 -24.42
N ILE A 192 -4.45 0.02 -24.33
CA ILE A 192 -5.06 -0.98 -23.44
C ILE A 192 -4.59 -2.39 -23.81
N HIS A 193 -4.58 -2.73 -25.11
CA HIS A 193 -4.13 -4.04 -25.58
C HIS A 193 -2.65 -4.26 -25.25
N ALA A 194 -1.79 -3.28 -25.52
CA ALA A 194 -0.36 -3.38 -25.22
C ALA A 194 -0.11 -3.57 -23.72
N CYS A 195 -0.74 -2.75 -22.86
CA CYS A 195 -0.60 -2.85 -21.41
C CYS A 195 -1.13 -4.18 -20.87
N ARG A 196 -2.26 -4.68 -21.41
CA ARG A 196 -2.85 -5.97 -21.00
C ARG A 196 -1.92 -7.12 -21.33
N GLN A 197 -1.42 -7.20 -22.56
CA GLN A 197 -0.52 -8.27 -22.98
C GLN A 197 0.80 -8.24 -22.19
N TYR A 198 1.34 -7.06 -21.95
CA TYR A 198 2.53 -6.91 -21.13
C TYR A 198 2.30 -7.37 -19.68
N THR A 199 1.16 -6.99 -19.08
CA THR A 199 0.80 -7.42 -17.72
C THR A 199 0.66 -8.94 -17.63
N TYR A 200 0.00 -9.57 -18.60
CA TYR A 200 -0.14 -11.04 -18.64
C TYR A 200 1.21 -11.72 -18.79
N LYS A 201 2.07 -11.20 -19.70
CA LYS A 201 3.41 -11.77 -19.91
C LYS A 201 4.28 -11.69 -18.66
N VAL A 202 4.22 -10.59 -17.93
CA VAL A 202 4.93 -10.48 -16.63
C VAL A 202 4.36 -11.47 -15.62
N GLY A 203 3.01 -11.64 -15.57
CA GLY A 203 2.38 -12.62 -14.68
C GLY A 203 2.81 -14.07 -14.97
N GLU A 204 2.93 -14.43 -16.25
CA GLU A 204 3.45 -15.74 -16.65
C GLU A 204 4.92 -15.97 -16.23
N LEU A 205 5.74 -14.92 -16.27
CA LEU A 205 7.16 -15.01 -15.88
C LEU A 205 7.37 -15.07 -14.36
N MET A 206 6.35 -14.68 -13.57
CA MET A 206 6.38 -14.69 -12.11
C MET A 206 5.75 -15.95 -11.50
N SER A 207 5.06 -16.77 -12.29
CA SER A 207 4.45 -18.04 -11.89
C SER A 207 5.42 -19.21 -12.09
#